data_44ae0c0598c1112f06e18cdb91f9bfa3
#
_entry.id   44ae0c0598c1112f06e18cdb91f9bfa3
#
_cell.length_a   1.000
_cell.length_b   1.000
_cell.length_c   1.000
_cell.angle_alpha   90.00
_cell.angle_beta   90.00
_cell.angle_gamma   90.00
#
_symmetry.space_group_name_H-M   'P 1'
#
loop_
_entity.id
_entity.type
_entity.pdbx_description
1 polymer ?
#
loop_
_entity_poly.entity_id
_entity_poly.type
_entity_poly.pdbx_seq_one_letter_code
_entity_poly.pdbx_strand_id
1 'polypeptide(L)'
;MVRRRPLPPPGVGRKCLEQVESEHLAGGTWALASLWSLLVALMCLAWADARRPGCFSTEELQDGEMPVQFRSWTSSWKRHDSVQLVPFLENEQNSQSRPRRHHSHGCPNLKLQDVQNGEVHERSISPWEYHINKDEDRYPSKLAFAKCLCKGCIDAKTGRETTSLNSVEVLQSMMVLRRKACTHSGSGAGFFFEEEYINVPVACTCVVPRYSS
;
A
#
# COMPACT_ATOMS: atom_id res chain seq x y z
N MET A 1 -6.96 1.02 22.18
CA MET A 1 -6.34 2.38 22.18
C MET A 1 -4.99 2.28 21.48
N VAL A 2 -4.95 2.58 20.18
CA VAL A 2 -3.72 2.55 19.37
C VAL A 2 -3.20 3.99 19.31
N ARG A 3 -2.05 4.26 19.94
CA ARG A 3 -1.36 5.55 19.87
C ARG A 3 -0.83 5.75 18.45
N ARG A 4 -1.43 6.68 17.71
CA ARG A 4 -0.88 7.19 16.44
C ARG A 4 0.41 7.97 16.76
N ARG A 5 1.53 7.58 16.16
CA ARG A 5 2.74 8.42 16.13
C ARG A 5 2.46 9.60 15.20
N PRO A 6 2.81 10.83 15.59
CA PRO A 6 2.64 11.98 14.73
C PRO A 6 3.64 11.92 13.57
N LEU A 7 3.14 12.25 12.36
CA LEU A 7 3.97 12.49 11.17
C LEU A 7 4.93 13.65 11.41
N PRO A 8 6.18 13.61 10.91
CA PRO A 8 7.09 14.74 10.99
C PRO A 8 6.56 15.88 10.12
N PRO A 9 6.68 17.14 10.56
CA PRO A 9 6.16 18.30 9.85
C PRO A 9 6.93 18.57 8.55
N PRO A 10 6.25 18.96 7.46
CA PRO A 10 6.89 19.44 6.24
C PRO A 10 7.50 20.84 6.52
N GLY A 11 8.81 20.98 6.49
CA GLY A 11 9.39 22.31 6.65
C GLY A 11 10.85 22.41 7.10
N VAL A 12 11.59 21.30 7.25
CA VAL A 12 12.99 21.35 7.73
C VAL A 12 13.94 22.04 6.73
N GLY A 13 13.59 22.09 5.43
CA GLY A 13 14.41 22.76 4.43
C GLY A 13 14.42 24.30 4.49
N ARG A 14 13.37 24.94 5.05
CA ARG A 14 13.32 26.42 5.20
C ARG A 14 14.11 26.93 6.41
N LYS A 15 14.23 26.15 7.46
CA LYS A 15 14.93 26.57 8.68
C LYS A 15 16.45 26.65 8.52
N CYS A 16 17.04 25.97 7.54
CA CYS A 16 18.48 26.02 7.29
C CYS A 16 18.90 27.34 6.62
N LEU A 17 18.02 27.96 5.83
CA LEU A 17 18.28 29.27 5.18
C LEU A 17 18.01 30.46 6.11
N GLU A 18 17.03 30.38 7.01
CA GLU A 18 16.71 31.43 7.96
C GLU A 18 17.79 31.63 9.06
N GLN A 19 18.53 30.56 9.39
CA GLN A 19 19.56 30.61 10.42
C GLN A 19 20.83 31.31 9.95
N VAL A 20 21.06 31.42 8.63
CA VAL A 20 22.21 32.12 8.04
C VAL A 20 21.99 33.63 8.04
N GLU A 21 20.76 34.14 8.02
CA GLU A 21 20.46 35.57 7.98
C GLU A 21 20.48 36.22 9.38
N SER A 22 20.33 35.50 10.48
CA SER A 22 20.24 36.08 11.82
C SER A 22 21.60 36.31 12.51
N GLU A 23 22.71 35.77 12.00
CA GLU A 23 24.05 35.94 12.61
C GLU A 23 24.86 37.10 12.02
N HIS A 24 24.32 37.86 11.08
CA HIS A 24 25.04 38.98 10.42
C HIS A 24 25.15 40.29 11.27
N LEU A 25 24.67 40.28 12.51
CA LEU A 25 24.59 41.50 13.35
C LEU A 25 25.49 41.54 14.60
N ALA A 26 26.40 40.58 14.79
CA ALA A 26 27.35 40.62 15.88
C ALA A 26 28.79 40.75 15.35
N GLY A 27 29.34 41.95 15.44
CA GLY A 27 30.69 42.29 14.97
C GLY A 27 31.81 41.54 15.70
N GLY A 28 32.69 40.92 14.91
CA GLY A 28 33.95 40.36 15.40
C GLY A 28 34.44 39.20 14.54
N THR A 29 35.56 39.41 13.81
CA THR A 29 36.33 38.42 13.03
C THR A 29 35.65 37.87 11.77
N TRP A 30 35.52 38.69 10.75
CA TRP A 30 34.89 38.46 9.45
C TRP A 30 35.42 37.26 8.67
N ALA A 31 36.68 36.86 8.84
CA ALA A 31 37.30 35.78 8.10
C ALA A 31 36.90 34.38 8.60
N LEU A 32 36.65 34.18 9.88
CA LEU A 32 36.24 32.89 10.44
C LEU A 32 34.74 32.66 10.31
N ALA A 33 33.93 33.72 10.43
CA ALA A 33 32.49 33.65 10.22
C ALA A 33 32.14 33.27 8.78
N SER A 34 32.89 33.76 7.77
CA SER A 34 32.66 33.40 6.36
C SER A 34 33.04 31.95 6.05
N LEU A 35 34.10 31.42 6.67
CA LEU A 35 34.49 30.02 6.50
C LEU A 35 33.44 29.06 7.13
N TRP A 36 32.90 29.40 8.28
CA TRP A 36 31.82 28.63 8.93
C TRP A 36 30.54 28.65 8.11
N SER A 37 30.14 29.80 7.58
CA SER A 37 28.96 29.91 6.70
C SER A 37 29.12 29.08 5.43
N LEU A 38 30.30 29.07 4.82
CA LEU A 38 30.60 28.24 3.65
C LEU A 38 30.58 26.75 3.99
N LEU A 39 31.10 26.34 5.13
CA LEU A 39 31.07 24.96 5.59
C LEU A 39 29.64 24.49 5.87
N VAL A 40 28.82 25.30 6.51
CA VAL A 40 27.39 24.99 6.75
C VAL A 40 26.64 24.94 5.44
N ALA A 41 26.87 25.85 4.49
CA ALA A 41 26.25 25.81 3.17
C ALA A 41 26.67 24.57 2.38
N LEU A 42 27.94 24.18 2.40
CA LEU A 42 28.43 22.95 1.77
C LEU A 42 27.82 21.68 2.40
N MET A 43 27.71 21.66 3.73
CA MET A 43 27.05 20.58 4.44
C MET A 43 25.56 20.51 4.10
N CYS A 44 24.86 21.64 4.03
CA CYS A 44 23.46 21.69 3.62
C CYS A 44 23.27 21.23 2.15
N LEU A 45 24.17 21.59 1.25
CA LEU A 45 24.16 21.13 -0.14
C LEU A 45 24.43 19.62 -0.23
N ALA A 46 25.44 19.12 0.50
CA ALA A 46 25.72 17.68 0.57
C ALA A 46 24.55 16.88 1.17
N TRP A 47 23.85 17.41 2.18
CA TRP A 47 22.67 16.80 2.75
C TRP A 47 21.45 16.85 1.82
N ALA A 48 21.34 17.88 0.99
CA ALA A 48 20.29 17.99 -0.01
C ALA A 48 20.49 16.96 -1.14
N ASP A 49 21.72 16.72 -1.58
CA ASP A 49 22.04 15.68 -2.57
C ASP A 49 21.86 14.26 -2.02
N ALA A 50 22.25 14.02 -0.77
CA ALA A 50 22.09 12.70 -0.13
C ALA A 50 20.62 12.27 0.07
N ARG A 51 19.66 13.20 -0.02
CA ARG A 51 18.22 12.94 0.13
C ARG A 51 17.49 12.79 -1.20
N ARG A 52 18.16 12.94 -2.34
CA ARG A 52 17.51 12.69 -3.64
C ARG A 52 17.30 11.20 -3.79
N PRO A 53 16.06 10.74 -4.05
CA PRO A 53 15.84 9.33 -4.35
C PRO A 53 16.70 8.96 -5.56
N GLY A 54 17.50 7.90 -5.43
CA GLY A 54 18.32 7.39 -6.53
C GLY A 54 17.43 7.07 -7.72
N CYS A 55 17.80 7.59 -8.91
CA CYS A 55 17.15 7.28 -10.16
C CYS A 55 17.77 6.00 -10.70
N PHE A 56 16.95 4.96 -10.89
CA PHE A 56 17.37 3.66 -11.46
C PHE A 56 17.16 3.66 -12.97
N SER A 57 18.12 3.16 -13.73
CA SER A 57 17.94 2.97 -15.16
C SER A 57 16.96 1.81 -15.44
N THR A 58 16.37 1.83 -16.63
CA THR A 58 15.46 0.75 -17.07
C THR A 58 16.18 -0.59 -17.16
N GLU A 59 17.49 -0.56 -17.42
CA GLU A 59 18.33 -1.77 -17.52
C GLU A 59 18.62 -2.42 -16.16
N GLU A 60 18.70 -1.61 -15.07
CA GLU A 60 18.86 -2.12 -13.70
C GLU A 60 17.60 -2.78 -13.16
N LEU A 61 16.45 -2.55 -13.80
CA LEU A 61 15.15 -3.09 -13.44
C LEU A 61 14.72 -4.25 -14.35
N GLN A 62 15.68 -4.94 -15.01
CA GLN A 62 15.36 -6.10 -15.85
C GLN A 62 14.55 -7.12 -15.04
N ASP A 63 13.46 -7.59 -15.67
CA ASP A 63 12.57 -8.67 -15.23
C ASP A 63 11.64 -8.39 -14.02
N GLY A 64 11.32 -7.13 -13.73
CA GLY A 64 10.40 -6.81 -12.62
C GLY A 64 11.00 -7.10 -11.23
N GLU A 65 12.32 -7.33 -11.16
CA GLU A 65 13.03 -7.47 -9.91
C GLU A 65 13.19 -6.11 -9.21
N MET A 66 13.01 -6.15 -7.92
CA MET A 66 13.17 -4.99 -7.05
C MET A 66 14.65 -4.70 -6.83
N PRO A 67 15.09 -3.41 -6.85
CA PRO A 67 16.46 -3.05 -6.52
C PRO A 67 16.89 -3.62 -5.17
N VAL A 68 18.16 -4.05 -5.09
CA VAL A 68 18.73 -4.79 -3.94
C VAL A 68 18.49 -4.08 -2.60
N GLN A 69 18.50 -2.75 -2.60
CA GLN A 69 18.27 -1.93 -1.41
C GLN A 69 16.89 -2.10 -0.78
N PHE A 70 15.89 -2.53 -1.54
CA PHE A 70 14.52 -2.76 -1.04
C PHE A 70 14.25 -4.24 -0.69
N ARG A 71 15.23 -5.14 -0.85
CA ARG A 71 15.06 -6.57 -0.55
C ARG A 71 14.67 -6.86 0.90
N SER A 72 15.09 -6.01 1.84
CA SER A 72 14.68 -6.13 3.25
C SER A 72 13.16 -6.00 3.45
N TRP A 73 12.47 -5.30 2.57
CA TRP A 73 11.04 -5.05 2.64
C TRP A 73 10.21 -6.24 2.16
N THR A 74 10.78 -7.09 1.30
CA THR A 74 10.10 -8.31 0.82
C THR A 74 9.72 -9.24 1.98
N SER A 75 10.52 -9.30 3.03
CA SER A 75 10.23 -10.10 4.23
C SER A 75 9.04 -9.52 5.02
N SER A 76 8.83 -8.20 4.99
CA SER A 76 7.67 -7.55 5.61
C SER A 76 6.40 -7.85 4.82
N TRP A 77 6.45 -7.73 3.49
CA TRP A 77 5.28 -8.01 2.63
C TRP A 77 4.83 -9.46 2.69
N LYS A 78 5.78 -10.41 2.75
CA LYS A 78 5.46 -11.85 2.88
C LYS A 78 4.64 -12.21 4.12
N ARG A 79 4.51 -11.31 5.09
CA ARG A 79 3.68 -11.51 6.28
C ARG A 79 2.22 -11.09 6.09
N HIS A 80 1.89 -10.40 4.98
CA HIS A 80 0.52 -9.99 4.68
C HIS A 80 -0.21 -11.11 3.93
N ASP A 81 -1.39 -11.47 4.38
CA ASP A 81 -2.23 -12.50 3.75
C ASP A 81 -2.55 -12.16 2.29
N SER A 82 -2.73 -10.87 1.99
CA SER A 82 -2.94 -10.37 0.64
C SER A 82 -1.79 -10.68 -0.33
N VAL A 83 -0.57 -10.91 0.16
CA VAL A 83 0.58 -11.35 -0.64
C VAL A 83 0.66 -12.88 -0.69
N GLN A 84 0.42 -13.54 0.45
CA GLN A 84 0.52 -15.00 0.55
C GLN A 84 -0.55 -15.73 -0.28
N LEU A 85 -1.73 -15.15 -0.43
CA LEU A 85 -2.83 -15.73 -1.20
C LEU A 85 -2.60 -15.67 -2.73
N VAL A 86 -1.75 -14.77 -3.23
CA VAL A 86 -1.54 -14.60 -4.67
C VAL A 86 -1.12 -15.89 -5.37
N PRO A 87 -0.10 -16.66 -4.92
CA PRO A 87 0.30 -17.90 -5.58
C PRO A 87 -0.81 -18.95 -5.60
N PHE A 88 -1.62 -19.00 -4.55
CA PHE A 88 -2.76 -19.91 -4.48
C PHE A 88 -3.81 -19.57 -5.53
N LEU A 89 -4.19 -18.29 -5.62
CA LEU A 89 -5.17 -17.82 -6.61
C LEU A 89 -4.68 -17.98 -8.05
N GLU A 90 -3.39 -17.80 -8.33
CA GLU A 90 -2.79 -18.04 -9.64
C GLU A 90 -2.86 -19.52 -10.02
N ASN A 91 -2.57 -20.41 -9.08
CA ASN A 91 -2.68 -21.86 -9.30
C ASN A 91 -4.13 -22.28 -9.57
N GLU A 92 -5.10 -21.70 -8.85
CA GLU A 92 -6.52 -21.95 -9.13
C GLU A 92 -6.92 -21.50 -10.54
N GLN A 93 -6.51 -20.31 -10.96
CA GLN A 93 -6.82 -19.81 -12.30
C GLN A 93 -6.20 -20.69 -13.39
N ASN A 94 -4.97 -21.18 -13.19
CA ASN A 94 -4.29 -22.05 -14.15
C ASN A 94 -4.88 -23.47 -14.19
N SER A 95 -5.43 -23.96 -13.08
CA SER A 95 -6.06 -25.30 -13.00
C SER A 95 -7.51 -25.33 -13.51
N GLN A 96 -8.12 -24.18 -13.78
CA GLN A 96 -9.49 -24.02 -14.27
C GLN A 96 -9.68 -24.29 -15.78
N SER A 97 -8.82 -25.06 -16.43
CA SER A 97 -9.15 -25.63 -17.76
C SER A 97 -10.32 -26.66 -17.74
N ARG A 98 -10.91 -26.94 -16.60
CA ARG A 98 -12.20 -27.63 -16.48
C ARG A 98 -13.30 -26.62 -16.14
N PRO A 99 -14.43 -26.58 -16.87
CA PRO A 99 -15.53 -25.68 -16.57
C PRO A 99 -16.09 -26.03 -15.19
N ARG A 100 -15.61 -25.32 -14.15
CA ARG A 100 -16.31 -25.28 -12.88
C ARG A 100 -17.64 -24.60 -13.12
N ARG A 101 -18.71 -25.21 -12.61
CA ARG A 101 -20.04 -24.61 -12.56
C ARG A 101 -19.91 -23.16 -12.16
N HIS A 102 -20.40 -22.27 -12.99
CA HIS A 102 -20.52 -20.85 -12.70
C HIS A 102 -21.10 -20.69 -11.28
N HIS A 103 -20.25 -20.35 -10.32
CA HIS A 103 -20.75 -19.69 -9.13
C HIS A 103 -21.34 -18.39 -9.64
N SER A 104 -22.67 -18.27 -9.52
CA SER A 104 -23.37 -17.04 -9.85
C SER A 104 -22.66 -15.91 -9.09
N HIS A 105 -22.19 -14.88 -9.81
CA HIS A 105 -21.54 -13.69 -9.24
C HIS A 105 -22.53 -12.87 -8.37
N GLY A 106 -23.23 -13.51 -7.46
CA GLY A 106 -24.23 -12.92 -6.59
C GLY A 106 -24.17 -13.50 -5.19
N CYS A 107 -24.88 -12.86 -4.28
CA CYS A 107 -24.99 -13.30 -2.89
C CYS A 107 -25.45 -14.76 -2.81
N PRO A 108 -24.68 -15.67 -2.21
CA PRO A 108 -25.03 -17.09 -2.14
C PRO A 108 -26.15 -17.32 -1.14
N ASN A 109 -26.98 -18.36 -1.40
CA ASN A 109 -27.88 -18.89 -0.38
C ASN A 109 -27.09 -19.89 0.46
N LEU A 110 -26.81 -19.57 1.73
CA LEU A 110 -26.10 -20.46 2.65
C LEU A 110 -27.06 -21.51 3.22
N LYS A 111 -26.96 -22.74 2.73
CA LYS A 111 -27.60 -23.87 3.40
C LYS A 111 -26.67 -24.37 4.49
N LEU A 112 -27.15 -24.43 5.73
CA LEU A 112 -26.36 -24.86 6.90
C LEU A 112 -25.62 -26.19 6.71
N GLN A 113 -26.14 -27.10 5.86
CA GLN A 113 -25.52 -28.39 5.57
C GLN A 113 -24.31 -28.28 4.61
N ASP A 114 -24.33 -27.31 3.69
CA ASP A 114 -23.29 -27.16 2.66
C ASP A 114 -22.08 -26.35 3.18
N VAL A 115 -22.29 -25.64 4.30
CA VAL A 115 -21.35 -24.62 4.83
C VAL A 115 -20.39 -25.18 5.85
N GLN A 116 -20.64 -26.38 6.42
CA GLN A 116 -19.82 -26.94 7.53
C GLN A 116 -18.35 -27.16 7.15
N ASN A 117 -18.05 -27.44 5.89
CA ASN A 117 -16.70 -27.76 5.41
C ASN A 117 -16.10 -26.64 4.54
N GLY A 118 -16.75 -25.47 4.41
CA GLY A 118 -16.26 -24.35 3.62
C GLY A 118 -15.22 -23.53 4.35
N GLU A 119 -14.42 -22.81 3.58
CA GLU A 119 -13.48 -21.81 4.09
C GLU A 119 -14.21 -20.67 4.82
N VAL A 120 -13.50 -19.91 5.66
CA VAL A 120 -14.12 -18.83 6.47
C VAL A 120 -14.84 -17.80 5.58
N HIS A 121 -14.27 -17.47 4.43
CA HIS A 121 -14.85 -16.50 3.51
C HIS A 121 -16.13 -16.98 2.83
N GLU A 122 -16.29 -18.31 2.64
CA GLU A 122 -17.48 -18.92 2.04
C GLU A 122 -18.64 -19.05 3.03
N ARG A 123 -18.33 -19.32 4.31
CA ARG A 123 -19.32 -19.53 5.37
C ARG A 123 -19.59 -18.32 6.25
N SER A 124 -19.06 -17.16 5.88
CA SER A 124 -19.36 -15.89 6.53
C SER A 124 -20.78 -15.43 6.21
N ILE A 125 -21.45 -14.78 7.14
CA ILE A 125 -22.72 -14.08 6.87
C ILE A 125 -22.54 -12.83 5.98
N SER A 126 -21.30 -12.42 5.75
CA SER A 126 -20.85 -11.45 4.75
C SER A 126 -19.78 -12.11 3.89
N PRO A 127 -20.17 -13.07 3.00
CA PRO A 127 -19.21 -13.87 2.24
C PRO A 127 -18.48 -13.01 1.20
N TRP A 128 -17.25 -13.42 0.88
CA TRP A 128 -16.41 -12.72 -0.11
C TRP A 128 -15.60 -13.71 -0.95
N GLU A 129 -15.17 -13.24 -2.08
CA GLU A 129 -14.21 -13.91 -2.96
C GLU A 129 -12.92 -13.10 -3.01
N TYR A 130 -11.79 -13.79 -3.30
CA TYR A 130 -10.54 -13.10 -3.56
C TYR A 130 -10.27 -13.00 -5.05
N HIS A 131 -9.74 -11.85 -5.48
CA HIS A 131 -9.25 -11.65 -6.83
C HIS A 131 -7.86 -11.03 -6.80
N ILE A 132 -7.06 -11.26 -7.85
CA ILE A 132 -5.73 -10.68 -7.97
C ILE A 132 -5.87 -9.27 -8.52
N ASN A 133 -5.49 -8.28 -7.70
CA ASN A 133 -5.30 -6.90 -8.13
C ASN A 133 -3.86 -6.74 -8.62
N LYS A 134 -3.68 -6.45 -9.93
CA LYS A 134 -2.38 -6.26 -10.57
C LYS A 134 -2.15 -4.78 -10.85
N ASP A 135 -0.96 -4.28 -10.47
CA ASP A 135 -0.51 -2.91 -10.73
C ASP A 135 1.00 -2.96 -11.01
N GLU A 136 1.40 -2.61 -12.22
CA GLU A 136 2.80 -2.73 -12.67
C GLU A 136 3.72 -1.67 -12.08
N ASP A 137 3.16 -0.56 -11.61
CA ASP A 137 3.91 0.51 -10.96
C ASP A 137 3.93 0.39 -9.43
N ARG A 138 3.49 -0.75 -8.90
CA ARG A 138 3.46 -1.04 -7.46
C ARG A 138 4.29 -2.28 -7.12
N TYR A 139 4.94 -2.25 -5.97
CA TYR A 139 5.56 -3.42 -5.35
C TYR A 139 4.98 -3.66 -3.95
N PRO A 140 4.42 -4.86 -3.68
CA PRO A 140 4.23 -5.98 -4.62
C PRO A 140 3.25 -5.63 -5.75
N SER A 141 3.55 -6.09 -6.96
CA SER A 141 2.73 -5.80 -8.15
C SER A 141 1.38 -6.51 -8.13
N LYS A 142 1.29 -7.66 -7.45
CA LYS A 142 0.07 -8.46 -7.30
C LYS A 142 -0.32 -8.55 -5.84
N LEU A 143 -1.58 -8.30 -5.55
CA LEU A 143 -2.18 -8.42 -4.23
C LEU A 143 -3.54 -9.11 -4.35
N ALA A 144 -3.86 -9.97 -3.39
CA ALA A 144 -5.19 -10.56 -3.26
C ALA A 144 -6.11 -9.55 -2.57
N PHE A 145 -7.18 -9.15 -3.25
CA PHE A 145 -8.22 -8.25 -2.73
C PHE A 145 -9.49 -9.04 -2.48
N ALA A 146 -10.09 -8.87 -1.31
CA ALA A 146 -11.40 -9.39 -1.00
C ALA A 146 -12.48 -8.53 -1.67
N LYS A 147 -13.51 -9.17 -2.20
CA LYS A 147 -14.68 -8.54 -2.81
C LYS A 147 -15.93 -9.16 -2.22
N CYS A 148 -16.77 -8.34 -1.59
CA CYS A 148 -18.01 -8.80 -0.98
C CYS A 148 -18.98 -9.33 -2.05
N LEU A 149 -19.56 -10.49 -1.82
CA LEU A 149 -20.53 -11.13 -2.72
C LEU A 149 -21.95 -10.62 -2.51
N CYS A 150 -22.26 -10.10 -1.32
CA CYS A 150 -23.56 -9.58 -0.94
C CYS A 150 -23.52 -8.06 -0.75
N LYS A 151 -24.62 -7.39 -0.97
CA LYS A 151 -24.84 -5.99 -0.58
C LYS A 151 -25.31 -5.89 0.88
N GLY A 152 -26.23 -6.76 1.24
CA GLY A 152 -26.68 -6.99 2.61
C GLY A 152 -25.86 -8.08 3.29
N CYS A 153 -26.43 -8.65 4.36
CA CYS A 153 -25.85 -9.80 5.05
C CYS A 153 -26.78 -11.00 4.99
N ILE A 154 -26.23 -12.18 5.16
CA ILE A 154 -27.01 -13.42 5.16
C ILE A 154 -27.56 -13.62 6.58
N ASP A 155 -28.87 -13.78 6.66
CA ASP A 155 -29.56 -14.21 7.87
C ASP A 155 -29.22 -15.67 8.15
N ALA A 156 -28.59 -15.94 9.29
CA ALA A 156 -28.15 -17.28 9.68
C ALA A 156 -29.31 -18.29 9.86
N LYS A 157 -30.54 -17.84 10.08
CA LYS A 157 -31.72 -18.71 10.23
C LYS A 157 -32.28 -19.14 8.88
N THR A 158 -32.36 -18.21 7.94
CA THR A 158 -32.99 -18.45 6.63
C THR A 158 -31.99 -18.79 5.53
N GLY A 159 -30.71 -18.49 5.73
CA GLY A 159 -29.64 -18.63 4.74
C GLY A 159 -29.74 -17.61 3.59
N ARG A 160 -30.62 -16.62 3.67
CA ARG A 160 -30.90 -15.65 2.61
C ARG A 160 -30.36 -14.27 2.97
N GLU A 161 -30.03 -13.51 1.93
CA GLU A 161 -29.62 -12.10 2.09
C GLU A 161 -30.75 -11.26 2.69
N THR A 162 -30.40 -10.43 3.65
CA THR A 162 -31.27 -9.41 4.26
C THR A 162 -30.64 -8.03 4.14
N THR A 163 -31.44 -7.01 3.94
CA THR A 163 -31.01 -5.60 3.82
C THR A 163 -30.98 -4.87 5.16
N SER A 164 -31.25 -5.55 6.27
CA SER A 164 -31.20 -4.97 7.62
C SER A 164 -29.78 -4.59 8.06
N LEU A 165 -28.77 -5.22 7.45
CA LEU A 165 -27.34 -4.95 7.63
C LEU A 165 -26.69 -4.79 6.26
N ASN A 166 -25.57 -4.06 6.21
CA ASN A 166 -24.76 -3.90 5.01
C ASN A 166 -23.50 -4.75 5.08
N SER A 167 -23.17 -5.42 4.00
CA SER A 167 -21.87 -6.05 3.80
C SER A 167 -20.87 -5.00 3.32
N VAL A 168 -19.76 -4.85 4.05
CA VAL A 168 -18.71 -3.87 3.74
C VAL A 168 -17.33 -4.49 3.83
N GLU A 169 -16.41 -3.96 3.04
CA GLU A 169 -15.01 -4.38 3.04
C GLU A 169 -14.30 -4.00 4.33
N VAL A 170 -13.50 -4.94 4.84
CA VAL A 170 -12.53 -4.71 5.92
C VAL A 170 -11.21 -4.33 5.27
N LEU A 171 -10.76 -3.10 5.51
CA LEU A 171 -9.56 -2.55 4.91
C LEU A 171 -8.36 -2.66 5.86
N GLN A 172 -7.25 -3.17 5.35
CA GLN A 172 -5.96 -3.18 6.02
C GLN A 172 -5.02 -2.20 5.33
N SER A 173 -4.41 -1.29 6.11
CA SER A 173 -3.38 -0.40 5.57
C SER A 173 -2.09 -1.19 5.38
N MET A 174 -1.55 -1.14 4.16
CA MET A 174 -0.31 -1.81 3.77
C MET A 174 0.62 -0.81 3.10
N MET A 175 1.90 -0.81 3.51
CA MET A 175 2.93 -0.04 2.85
C MET A 175 3.39 -0.76 1.59
N VAL A 176 3.44 -0.03 0.49
CA VAL A 176 3.91 -0.47 -0.81
C VAL A 176 4.95 0.50 -1.36
N LEU A 177 5.70 0.08 -2.37
CA LEU A 177 6.53 1.00 -3.13
C LEU A 177 5.82 1.35 -4.44
N ARG A 178 5.76 2.64 -4.75
CA ARG A 178 5.24 3.17 -6.00
C ARG A 178 6.39 3.55 -6.91
N ARG A 179 6.44 2.99 -8.11
CA ARG A 179 7.40 3.36 -9.16
C ARG A 179 6.94 4.66 -9.83
N LYS A 180 7.83 5.64 -9.91
CA LYS A 180 7.61 6.93 -10.57
C LYS A 180 8.74 7.26 -11.52
N ALA A 181 8.44 7.91 -12.63
CA ALA A 181 9.43 8.35 -13.59
C ALA A 181 10.31 9.48 -13.01
N CYS A 182 11.61 9.46 -13.32
CA CYS A 182 12.52 10.54 -12.98
C CYS A 182 12.25 11.76 -13.87
N THR A 183 12.11 12.93 -13.25
CA THR A 183 11.85 14.20 -13.97
C THR A 183 13.10 14.96 -14.39
N HIS A 184 14.31 14.41 -14.17
CA HIS A 184 15.55 15.13 -14.45
C HIS A 184 15.96 14.98 -15.92
N SER A 185 16.00 16.10 -16.64
CA SER A 185 16.56 16.25 -17.99
C SER A 185 18.05 15.95 -17.97
N GLY A 186 18.50 14.86 -18.55
CA GLY A 186 19.91 14.68 -18.83
C GLY A 186 20.45 13.25 -18.89
N SER A 187 19.85 12.33 -18.24
CA SER A 187 20.20 10.89 -18.36
C SER A 187 18.92 10.14 -18.63
N GLY A 188 18.93 9.24 -19.58
CA GLY A 188 17.80 8.44 -20.10
C GLY A 188 16.62 8.17 -19.16
N ALA A 189 15.58 7.57 -19.70
CA ALA A 189 14.38 7.21 -18.93
C ALA A 189 14.77 6.38 -17.70
N GLY A 190 14.52 6.89 -16.50
CA GLY A 190 14.78 6.23 -15.23
C GLY A 190 13.58 6.29 -14.32
N PHE A 191 13.62 5.49 -13.26
CA PHE A 191 12.54 5.42 -12.26
C PHE A 191 13.09 5.57 -10.85
N PHE A 192 12.28 6.09 -9.95
CA PHE A 192 12.53 6.03 -8.51
C PHE A 192 11.35 5.40 -7.80
N PHE A 193 11.56 4.98 -6.55
CA PHE A 193 10.54 4.34 -5.74
C PHE A 193 10.18 5.21 -4.56
N GLU A 194 8.89 5.38 -4.31
CA GLU A 194 8.33 6.13 -3.20
C GLU A 194 7.46 5.21 -2.34
N GLU A 195 7.55 5.38 -1.03
CA GLU A 195 6.70 4.68 -0.07
C GLU A 195 5.28 5.22 -0.13
N GLU A 196 4.31 4.33 -0.32
CA GLU A 196 2.89 4.66 -0.33
C GLU A 196 2.14 3.71 0.61
N TYR A 197 1.18 4.23 1.35
CA TYR A 197 0.26 3.41 2.14
C TYR A 197 -1.06 3.30 1.40
N ILE A 198 -1.43 2.05 1.06
CA ILE A 198 -2.70 1.74 0.40
C ILE A 198 -3.62 0.98 1.35
N ASN A 199 -4.93 1.10 1.12
CA ASN A 199 -5.92 0.30 1.83
C ASN A 199 -6.25 -0.93 0.99
N VAL A 200 -5.96 -2.11 1.52
CA VAL A 200 -6.18 -3.40 0.89
C VAL A 200 -7.43 -4.05 1.51
N PRO A 201 -8.47 -4.36 0.73
CA PRO A 201 -9.61 -5.14 1.21
C PRO A 201 -9.15 -6.57 1.53
N VAL A 202 -9.26 -6.99 2.79
CA VAL A 202 -8.80 -8.31 3.25
C VAL A 202 -9.93 -9.27 3.59
N ALA A 203 -11.12 -8.75 3.85
CA ALA A 203 -12.32 -9.53 4.20
C ALA A 203 -13.58 -8.68 4.01
N CYS A 204 -14.75 -9.27 4.28
CA CYS A 204 -16.01 -8.54 4.42
C CYS A 204 -16.65 -8.77 5.79
N THR A 205 -17.41 -7.77 6.25
CA THR A 205 -18.13 -7.83 7.53
C THR A 205 -19.49 -7.15 7.42
N CYS A 206 -20.35 -7.46 8.37
CA CYS A 206 -21.68 -6.85 8.49
C CYS A 206 -21.66 -5.64 9.39
N VAL A 207 -22.27 -4.56 8.92
CA VAL A 207 -22.42 -3.31 9.68
C VAL A 207 -23.86 -2.81 9.64
N VAL A 208 -24.22 -2.04 10.65
CA VAL A 208 -25.52 -1.34 10.68
C VAL A 208 -25.53 -0.26 9.59
N PRO A 209 -26.60 -0.14 8.78
CA PRO A 209 -26.72 0.93 7.79
C PRO A 209 -26.62 2.31 8.43
N ARG A 210 -25.97 3.25 7.74
CA ARG A 210 -25.99 4.66 8.14
C ARG A 210 -27.31 5.26 7.66
N TYR A 211 -28.14 5.71 8.58
CA TYR A 211 -29.29 6.51 8.24
C TYR A 211 -28.82 7.97 8.10
N SER A 212 -28.97 8.55 6.92
CA SER A 212 -28.90 10.01 6.77
C SER A 212 -30.15 10.60 7.40
N SER A 213 -30.00 11.29 8.53
CA SER A 213 -31.04 12.12 9.12
C SER A 213 -31.28 13.35 8.27
#